data_bd5b89d36b38e9464f54ec7f5185f580
#
_entry.id   bd5b89d36b38e9464f54ec7f5185f580
#
_cell.length_a   1.000
_cell.length_b   1.000
_cell.length_c   1.000
_cell.angle_alpha   90.00
_cell.angle_beta   90.00
_cell.angle_gamma   90.00
#
_symmetry.space_group_name_H-M   'P 1'
#
loop_
_entity.id
_entity.type
_entity.pdbx_description
1 polymer ?
#
loop_
_entity_poly.entity_id
_entity_poly.type
_entity_poly.pdbx_seq_one_letter_code
_entity_poly.pdbx_strand_id
1 'polypeptide(L)'
;MLKTKSKKLKINYFSYLKAFFNLMKPRVMSLVIFTCAVGLLIAPIKVSFLSAILSLSAVALGSGAAGALNMWYESDLDSIMTRTCLRPIPTGKLTRNQALVFGTSASFISVAALYTFANLVAATTLLVTILFYVFVYTIWLKRKTPQNIVIGGAAGALPPIIGWAIATNEISLEPIILFLIIFIWTPSHFWALSLYKSEDYRKAKIPMLPITSGVKTTKLNILIYAFILFPIALSPFILNYSGFVYLTLATFLSGYYLLISYKLFKEKNSVKEKKLATKLFGYSILYLFMIFTSILIDKLI
;
A
#
# COMPACT_ATOMS: atom_id res chain seq x y z
N MET A 1 19.14 -51.30 9.09
CA MET A 1 19.07 -50.13 9.94
C MET A 1 19.86 -48.99 9.31
N LEU A 2 19.24 -48.14 8.52
CA LEU A 2 19.87 -46.96 7.89
C LEU A 2 19.72 -45.79 8.88
N LYS A 3 20.84 -45.39 9.51
CA LYS A 3 20.92 -44.17 10.32
C LYS A 3 20.89 -42.94 9.39
N THR A 4 19.72 -42.32 9.23
CA THR A 4 19.58 -41.01 8.60
C THR A 4 20.30 -39.97 9.46
N LYS A 5 21.50 -39.58 9.07
CA LYS A 5 22.21 -38.41 9.62
C LYS A 5 21.38 -37.15 9.35
N SER A 6 20.68 -36.67 10.37
CA SER A 6 20.08 -35.34 10.38
C SER A 6 21.21 -34.31 10.16
N LYS A 7 21.34 -33.80 8.93
CA LYS A 7 22.17 -32.60 8.66
C LYS A 7 21.51 -31.45 9.39
N LYS A 8 22.03 -31.07 10.56
CA LYS A 8 21.76 -29.75 11.16
C LYS A 8 22.20 -28.70 10.15
N LEU A 9 21.25 -28.14 9.39
CA LEU A 9 21.50 -26.98 8.56
C LEU A 9 22.06 -25.88 9.46
N LYS A 10 23.32 -25.47 9.25
CA LYS A 10 23.88 -24.27 9.87
C LYS A 10 22.98 -23.11 9.45
N ILE A 11 22.21 -22.57 10.38
CA ILE A 11 21.36 -21.42 10.14
C ILE A 11 22.29 -20.27 9.81
N ASN A 12 22.30 -19.85 8.55
CA ASN A 12 23.02 -18.64 8.17
C ASN A 12 22.22 -17.45 8.77
N TYR A 13 22.73 -16.91 9.87
CA TYR A 13 22.10 -15.86 10.65
C TYR A 13 21.67 -14.65 9.79
N PHE A 14 22.51 -14.27 8.83
CA PHE A 14 22.21 -13.20 7.87
C PHE A 14 21.00 -13.53 6.97
N SER A 15 20.91 -14.76 6.49
CA SER A 15 19.77 -15.24 5.70
C SER A 15 18.47 -15.22 6.52
N TYR A 16 18.57 -15.50 7.80
CA TYR A 16 17.44 -15.51 8.73
C TYR A 16 16.92 -14.08 9.01
N LEU A 17 17.81 -13.13 9.32
CA LEU A 17 17.46 -11.71 9.46
C LEU A 17 16.85 -11.14 8.18
N LYS A 18 17.43 -11.47 7.02
CA LYS A 18 16.88 -11.08 5.70
C LYS A 18 15.46 -11.62 5.48
N ALA A 19 15.15 -12.80 6.02
CA ALA A 19 13.79 -13.35 5.92
C ALA A 19 12.77 -12.52 6.73
N PHE A 20 13.11 -12.06 7.94
CA PHE A 20 12.25 -11.14 8.71
C PHE A 20 12.09 -9.79 8.02
N PHE A 21 13.16 -9.23 7.48
CA PHE A 21 13.08 -7.99 6.70
C PHE A 21 12.16 -8.15 5.47
N ASN A 22 12.22 -9.29 4.77
CA ASN A 22 11.34 -9.57 3.65
C ASN A 22 9.87 -9.76 4.06
N LEU A 23 9.59 -10.23 5.30
CA LEU A 23 8.25 -10.28 5.88
C LEU A 23 7.60 -8.90 5.94
N MET A 24 8.37 -7.85 6.20
CA MET A 24 7.91 -6.47 6.30
C MET A 24 7.52 -5.86 4.94
N LYS A 25 7.73 -6.56 3.82
CA LYS A 25 7.43 -6.08 2.45
C LYS A 25 8.10 -4.72 2.13
N PRO A 26 9.42 -4.59 2.17
CA PRO A 26 10.14 -3.31 2.14
C PRO A 26 9.77 -2.42 0.93
N ARG A 27 9.47 -3.00 -0.23
CA ARG A 27 9.06 -2.26 -1.43
C ARG A 27 7.69 -1.56 -1.28
N VAL A 28 6.76 -2.18 -0.54
CA VAL A 28 5.46 -1.57 -0.26
C VAL A 28 5.60 -0.56 0.88
N MET A 29 6.36 -0.94 1.91
CA MET A 29 6.65 -0.12 3.07
C MET A 29 7.30 1.22 2.69
N SER A 30 8.19 1.26 1.68
CA SER A 30 8.83 2.50 1.23
C SER A 30 7.83 3.56 0.77
N LEU A 31 6.78 3.17 0.04
CA LEU A 31 5.73 4.10 -0.40
C LEU A 31 4.88 4.58 0.79
N VAL A 32 4.58 3.70 1.74
CA VAL A 32 3.87 4.05 2.99
C VAL A 32 4.65 5.09 3.79
N ILE A 33 5.96 4.87 3.99
CA ILE A 33 6.84 5.80 4.71
C ILE A 33 6.91 7.13 3.96
N PHE A 34 7.05 7.10 2.63
CA PHE A 34 7.12 8.30 1.81
C PHE A 34 5.85 9.14 1.93
N THR A 35 4.67 8.56 1.78
CA THR A 35 3.40 9.31 1.88
C THR A 35 3.11 9.79 3.30
N CYS A 36 3.54 9.04 4.32
CA CYS A 36 3.52 9.48 5.72
C CYS A 36 4.46 10.66 5.95
N ALA A 37 5.69 10.59 5.43
CA ALA A 37 6.66 11.68 5.53
C ALA A 37 6.16 12.95 4.83
N VAL A 38 5.49 12.84 3.68
CA VAL A 38 4.87 13.99 3.03
C VAL A 38 3.81 14.61 3.93
N GLY A 39 2.90 13.80 4.51
CA GLY A 39 1.89 14.30 5.46
C GLY A 39 2.51 15.03 6.66
N LEU A 40 3.62 14.51 7.19
CA LEU A 40 4.37 15.15 8.27
C LEU A 40 5.01 16.48 7.85
N LEU A 41 5.65 16.50 6.68
CA LEU A 41 6.44 17.66 6.22
C LEU A 41 5.58 18.85 5.78
N ILE A 42 4.36 18.59 5.27
CA ILE A 42 3.43 19.66 4.88
C ILE A 42 2.59 20.19 6.04
N ALA A 43 2.61 19.53 7.19
CA ALA A 43 1.90 19.98 8.37
C ALA A 43 2.40 21.37 8.83
N PRO A 44 1.51 22.22 9.40
CA PRO A 44 1.85 23.58 9.77
C PRO A 44 2.81 23.66 10.97
N ILE A 45 2.87 22.61 11.78
CA ILE A 45 3.71 22.52 12.97
C ILE A 45 4.99 21.75 12.67
N LYS A 46 6.14 22.37 12.94
CA LYS A 46 7.44 21.72 12.76
C LYS A 46 7.76 20.81 13.95
N VAL A 47 8.15 19.59 13.65
CA VAL A 47 8.59 18.59 14.62
C VAL A 47 10.12 18.52 14.63
N SER A 48 10.73 18.21 15.78
CA SER A 48 12.18 18.02 15.85
C SER A 48 12.62 16.87 14.92
N PHE A 49 13.80 17.01 14.33
CA PHE A 49 14.33 15.99 13.40
C PHE A 49 14.38 14.59 14.03
N LEU A 50 14.79 14.51 15.31
CA LEU A 50 14.85 13.24 16.03
C LEU A 50 13.44 12.63 16.21
N SER A 51 12.46 13.41 16.64
CA SER A 51 11.07 12.94 16.80
C SER A 51 10.49 12.51 15.46
N ALA A 52 10.76 13.24 14.38
CA ALA A 52 10.32 12.86 13.02
C ALA A 52 10.88 11.50 12.59
N ILE A 53 12.19 11.26 12.74
CA ILE A 53 12.83 10.00 12.38
C ILE A 53 12.30 8.85 13.24
N LEU A 54 12.18 9.02 14.55
CA LEU A 54 11.70 7.99 15.45
C LEU A 54 10.23 7.64 15.16
N SER A 55 9.40 8.63 14.90
CA SER A 55 7.99 8.45 14.54
C SER A 55 7.82 7.76 13.19
N LEU A 56 8.55 8.18 12.16
CA LEU A 56 8.53 7.51 10.84
C LEU A 56 9.05 6.07 10.92
N SER A 57 10.06 5.81 11.77
CA SER A 57 10.56 4.46 12.03
C SER A 57 9.51 3.58 12.71
N ALA A 58 8.74 4.16 13.67
CA ALA A 58 7.62 3.46 14.30
C ALA A 58 6.51 3.13 13.27
N VAL A 59 6.17 4.06 12.38
CA VAL A 59 5.19 3.82 11.30
C VAL A 59 5.71 2.75 10.33
N ALA A 60 7.00 2.77 9.99
CA ALA A 60 7.63 1.74 9.17
C ALA A 60 7.51 0.35 9.81
N LEU A 61 7.82 0.25 11.11
CA LEU A 61 7.69 -0.99 11.86
C LEU A 61 6.23 -1.49 11.88
N GLY A 62 5.26 -0.61 12.14
CA GLY A 62 3.83 -0.94 12.17
C GLY A 62 3.30 -1.41 10.81
N SER A 63 3.67 -0.72 9.73
CA SER A 63 3.34 -1.13 8.35
C SER A 63 3.97 -2.49 8.01
N GLY A 64 5.24 -2.70 8.40
CA GLY A 64 5.93 -3.97 8.24
C GLY A 64 5.28 -5.09 9.04
N ALA A 65 4.87 -4.81 10.28
CA ALA A 65 4.14 -5.74 11.14
C ALA A 65 2.82 -6.20 10.52
N ALA A 66 2.01 -5.26 10.01
CA ALA A 66 0.80 -5.57 9.27
C ALA A 66 1.08 -6.45 8.04
N GLY A 67 2.18 -6.16 7.31
CA GLY A 67 2.67 -6.98 6.20
C GLY A 67 3.04 -8.41 6.62
N ALA A 68 3.68 -8.58 7.77
CA ALA A 68 4.04 -9.88 8.33
C ALA A 68 2.81 -10.70 8.76
N LEU A 69 1.85 -10.07 9.43
CA LEU A 69 0.58 -10.69 9.80
C LEU A 69 -0.26 -11.10 8.57
N ASN A 70 -0.24 -10.31 7.52
CA ASN A 70 -0.85 -10.68 6.25
C ASN A 70 -0.17 -11.92 5.63
N MET A 71 1.17 -12.00 5.59
CA MET A 71 1.87 -13.19 5.11
C MET A 71 1.65 -14.42 5.98
N TRP A 72 1.53 -14.24 7.31
CA TRP A 72 1.16 -15.31 8.22
C TRP A 72 -0.20 -15.92 7.86
N TYR A 73 -1.20 -15.06 7.68
CA TYR A 73 -2.57 -15.51 7.38
C TYR A 73 -2.70 -16.13 5.98
N GLU A 74 -2.03 -15.53 4.99
CA GLU A 74 -2.13 -15.90 3.57
C GLU A 74 -1.07 -16.90 3.10
N SER A 75 -0.33 -17.55 3.99
CA SER A 75 0.78 -18.43 3.62
C SER A 75 0.36 -19.59 2.70
N ASP A 76 -0.88 -20.06 2.79
CA ASP A 76 -1.50 -21.04 1.90
C ASP A 76 -1.68 -20.48 0.48
N LEU A 77 -2.24 -19.28 0.34
CA LEU A 77 -2.42 -18.60 -0.94
C LEU A 77 -1.07 -18.22 -1.58
N ASP A 78 -0.14 -17.76 -0.74
CA ASP A 78 1.20 -17.35 -1.18
C ASP A 78 1.99 -18.50 -1.81
N SER A 79 1.78 -19.73 -1.36
CA SER A 79 2.44 -20.91 -1.91
C SER A 79 1.94 -21.27 -3.33
N ILE A 80 0.72 -20.89 -3.69
CA ILE A 80 0.09 -21.20 -4.98
C ILE A 80 0.41 -20.15 -6.05
N MET A 81 0.55 -18.88 -5.65
CA MET A 81 0.73 -17.75 -6.57
C MET A 81 2.19 -17.60 -7.00
N THR A 82 2.46 -17.52 -8.31
CA THR A 82 3.83 -17.36 -8.85
C THR A 82 4.55 -16.12 -8.33
N ARG A 83 3.83 -15.04 -8.02
CA ARG A 83 4.38 -13.81 -7.48
C ARG A 83 4.85 -13.92 -6.03
N THR A 84 4.29 -14.83 -5.25
CA THR A 84 4.45 -14.88 -3.79
C THR A 84 5.00 -16.19 -3.25
N CYS A 85 5.14 -17.24 -4.07
CA CYS A 85 5.66 -18.55 -3.67
C CYS A 85 7.12 -18.50 -3.13
N LEU A 86 7.88 -17.45 -3.47
CA LEU A 86 9.24 -17.24 -2.98
C LEU A 86 9.31 -16.43 -1.66
N ARG A 87 8.18 -16.11 -1.03
CA ARG A 87 8.12 -15.44 0.27
C ARG A 87 8.70 -16.31 1.39
N PRO A 88 9.10 -15.69 2.53
CA PRO A 88 9.79 -16.42 3.61
C PRO A 88 9.03 -17.63 4.18
N ILE A 89 7.70 -17.55 4.29
CA ILE A 89 6.89 -18.65 4.86
C ILE A 89 6.72 -19.79 3.85
N PRO A 90 6.26 -19.57 2.60
CA PRO A 90 6.16 -20.63 1.58
C PRO A 90 7.49 -21.37 1.32
N THR A 91 8.62 -20.65 1.40
CA THR A 91 9.95 -21.25 1.20
C THR A 91 10.51 -21.97 2.44
N GLY A 92 9.79 -21.99 3.57
CA GLY A 92 10.23 -22.61 4.80
C GLY A 92 11.37 -21.87 5.54
N LYS A 93 11.74 -20.65 5.11
CA LYS A 93 12.76 -19.84 5.80
C LYS A 93 12.27 -19.36 7.17
N LEU A 94 10.98 -19.13 7.32
CA LEU A 94 10.31 -18.80 8.56
C LEU A 94 9.06 -19.65 8.73
N THR A 95 8.77 -20.02 9.97
CA THR A 95 7.51 -20.69 10.31
C THR A 95 6.36 -19.69 10.43
N ARG A 96 5.12 -20.17 10.31
CA ARG A 96 3.93 -19.35 10.54
C ARG A 96 3.92 -18.73 11.94
N ASN A 97 4.30 -19.51 12.97
CA ASN A 97 4.36 -19.03 14.35
C ASN A 97 5.39 -17.90 14.54
N GLN A 98 6.56 -17.99 13.90
CA GLN A 98 7.55 -16.92 13.94
C GLN A 98 7.03 -15.64 13.29
N ALA A 99 6.32 -15.75 12.17
CA ALA A 99 5.72 -14.59 11.51
C ALA A 99 4.59 -13.97 12.35
N LEU A 100 3.77 -14.78 13.02
CA LEU A 100 2.72 -14.32 13.94
C LEU A 100 3.31 -13.57 15.13
N VAL A 101 4.26 -14.19 15.84
CA VAL A 101 4.92 -13.59 17.03
C VAL A 101 5.61 -12.29 16.63
N PHE A 102 6.39 -12.29 15.54
CA PHE A 102 7.05 -11.08 15.03
C PHE A 102 6.04 -9.98 14.69
N GLY A 103 5.01 -10.30 13.89
CA GLY A 103 4.01 -9.31 13.46
C GLY A 103 3.24 -8.72 14.64
N THR A 104 2.83 -9.56 15.60
CA THR A 104 2.11 -9.09 16.79
C THR A 104 3.01 -8.23 17.68
N SER A 105 4.22 -8.69 18.03
CA SER A 105 5.15 -7.94 18.87
C SER A 105 5.55 -6.61 18.21
N ALA A 106 5.86 -6.61 16.91
CA ALA A 106 6.20 -5.40 16.18
C ALA A 106 5.02 -4.42 16.08
N SER A 107 3.77 -4.90 16.02
CA SER A 107 2.58 -4.04 16.06
C SER A 107 2.48 -3.31 17.41
N PHE A 108 2.62 -4.01 18.52
CA PHE A 108 2.60 -3.39 19.85
C PHE A 108 3.73 -2.39 20.04
N ILE A 109 4.96 -2.78 19.69
CA ILE A 109 6.14 -1.91 19.81
C ILE A 109 5.96 -0.65 18.95
N SER A 110 5.46 -0.77 17.71
CA SER A 110 5.29 0.37 16.81
C SER A 110 4.26 1.38 17.33
N VAL A 111 3.11 0.91 17.85
CA VAL A 111 2.07 1.77 18.39
C VAL A 111 2.55 2.46 19.68
N ALA A 112 3.19 1.71 20.59
CA ALA A 112 3.76 2.27 21.81
C ALA A 112 4.87 3.29 21.50
N ALA A 113 5.77 2.99 20.58
CA ALA A 113 6.81 3.91 20.14
C ALA A 113 6.21 5.18 19.51
N LEU A 114 5.19 5.06 18.66
CA LEU A 114 4.56 6.24 18.07
C LEU A 114 3.82 7.10 19.11
N TYR A 115 3.22 6.48 20.12
CA TYR A 115 2.65 7.20 21.25
C TYR A 115 3.70 8.00 22.02
N THR A 116 4.87 7.40 22.27
CA THR A 116 5.94 8.05 23.05
C THR A 116 6.71 9.10 22.28
N PHE A 117 6.91 8.93 20.98
CA PHE A 117 7.71 9.85 20.15
C PHE A 117 6.88 10.92 19.44
N ALA A 118 5.58 10.72 19.32
CA ALA A 118 4.65 11.68 18.73
C ALA A 118 3.50 11.98 19.69
N ASN A 119 2.35 11.31 19.53
CA ASN A 119 1.14 11.59 20.30
C ASN A 119 0.09 10.47 20.17
N LEU A 120 -1.01 10.64 20.92
CA LEU A 120 -2.11 9.68 20.97
C LEU A 120 -2.85 9.55 19.63
N VAL A 121 -3.10 10.65 18.92
CA VAL A 121 -3.85 10.64 17.65
C VAL A 121 -3.09 9.88 16.57
N ALA A 122 -1.78 10.11 16.44
CA ALA A 122 -0.94 9.35 15.50
C ALA A 122 -0.90 7.86 15.86
N ALA A 123 -0.71 7.54 17.16
CA ALA A 123 -0.63 6.15 17.63
C ALA A 123 -1.96 5.40 17.43
N THR A 124 -3.09 6.01 17.74
CA THR A 124 -4.42 5.41 17.53
C THR A 124 -4.74 5.24 16.06
N THR A 125 -4.35 6.19 15.21
CA THR A 125 -4.52 6.08 13.75
C THR A 125 -3.67 4.94 13.18
N LEU A 126 -2.43 4.75 13.66
CA LEU A 126 -1.59 3.60 13.27
C LEU A 126 -2.22 2.29 13.74
N LEU A 127 -2.70 2.21 14.98
CA LEU A 127 -3.39 1.03 15.51
C LEU A 127 -4.60 0.66 14.66
N VAL A 128 -5.48 1.62 14.37
CA VAL A 128 -6.65 1.43 13.50
C VAL A 128 -6.22 0.95 12.11
N THR A 129 -5.16 1.52 11.55
CA THR A 129 -4.61 1.10 10.25
C THR A 129 -4.18 -0.37 10.25
N ILE A 130 -3.43 -0.79 11.28
CA ILE A 130 -2.97 -2.19 11.43
C ILE A 130 -4.17 -3.13 11.58
N LEU A 131 -5.11 -2.82 12.49
CA LEU A 131 -6.29 -3.64 12.74
C LEU A 131 -7.17 -3.73 11.49
N PHE A 132 -7.42 -2.62 10.81
CA PHE A 132 -8.21 -2.61 9.58
C PHE A 132 -7.55 -3.45 8.48
N TYR A 133 -6.23 -3.32 8.28
CA TYR A 133 -5.50 -4.10 7.29
C TYR A 133 -5.52 -5.60 7.58
N VAL A 134 -5.35 -5.99 8.85
CA VAL A 134 -5.29 -7.40 9.25
C VAL A 134 -6.70 -8.01 9.29
N PHE A 135 -7.62 -7.43 10.06
CA PHE A 135 -8.92 -8.04 10.30
C PHE A 135 -9.91 -7.79 9.17
N VAL A 136 -10.04 -6.54 8.71
CA VAL A 136 -11.03 -6.19 7.68
C VAL A 136 -10.54 -6.63 6.30
N TYR A 137 -9.37 -6.15 5.86
CA TYR A 137 -8.89 -6.48 4.52
C TYR A 137 -8.41 -7.93 4.41
N THR A 138 -7.44 -8.37 5.23
CA THR A 138 -6.76 -9.66 5.04
C THR A 138 -7.66 -10.84 5.44
N ILE A 139 -8.26 -10.80 6.63
CA ILE A 139 -9.02 -11.94 7.17
C ILE A 139 -10.43 -11.99 6.60
N TRP A 140 -11.12 -10.84 6.57
CA TRP A 140 -12.53 -10.82 6.19
C TRP A 140 -12.76 -10.68 4.69
N LEU A 141 -12.33 -9.57 4.07
CA LEU A 141 -12.78 -9.20 2.72
C LEU A 141 -12.06 -9.95 1.60
N LYS A 142 -10.75 -10.16 1.71
CA LYS A 142 -9.91 -10.58 0.59
C LYS A 142 -10.34 -11.87 -0.08
N ARG A 143 -10.87 -12.83 0.70
CA ARG A 143 -11.33 -14.12 0.20
C ARG A 143 -12.83 -14.15 -0.13
N LYS A 144 -13.59 -13.11 0.24
CA LYS A 144 -15.06 -13.12 0.18
C LYS A 144 -15.66 -12.24 -0.92
N THR A 145 -15.00 -11.14 -1.28
CA THR A 145 -15.63 -10.15 -2.16
C THR A 145 -14.63 -9.49 -3.12
N PRO A 146 -15.04 -9.16 -4.36
CA PRO A 146 -14.21 -8.37 -5.28
C PRO A 146 -14.03 -6.92 -4.81
N GLN A 147 -14.86 -6.45 -3.86
CA GLN A 147 -14.73 -5.12 -3.25
C GLN A 147 -13.59 -5.05 -2.22
N ASN A 148 -12.88 -6.15 -1.98
CA ASN A 148 -11.74 -6.19 -1.06
C ASN A 148 -10.68 -5.12 -1.37
N ILE A 149 -10.48 -4.80 -2.66
CA ILE A 149 -9.53 -3.78 -3.11
C ILE A 149 -10.03 -2.37 -2.78
N VAL A 150 -11.32 -2.10 -3.00
CA VAL A 150 -11.91 -0.78 -2.73
C VAL A 150 -11.88 -0.49 -1.23
N ILE A 151 -12.50 -1.36 -0.44
CA ILE A 151 -12.62 -1.16 1.02
C ILE A 151 -11.23 -1.29 1.68
N GLY A 152 -10.48 -2.34 1.33
CA GLY A 152 -9.14 -2.60 1.89
C GLY A 152 -8.11 -1.52 1.55
N GLY A 153 -8.32 -0.77 0.46
CA GLY A 153 -7.50 0.37 0.06
C GLY A 153 -7.40 1.47 1.11
N ALA A 154 -8.40 1.58 2.01
CA ALA A 154 -8.40 2.57 3.08
C ALA A 154 -7.18 2.44 4.00
N ALA A 155 -6.76 1.22 4.36
CA ALA A 155 -5.56 1.03 5.18
C ALA A 155 -4.30 1.59 4.53
N GLY A 156 -4.14 1.39 3.21
CA GLY A 156 -3.01 1.92 2.45
C GLY A 156 -3.06 3.44 2.22
N ALA A 157 -4.21 4.05 2.45
CA ALA A 157 -4.43 5.49 2.27
C ALA A 157 -4.24 6.32 3.56
N LEU A 158 -4.21 5.70 4.74
CA LEU A 158 -4.06 6.38 6.04
C LEU A 158 -2.68 6.98 6.34
N PRO A 159 -1.55 6.55 5.75
CA PRO A 159 -0.22 7.06 6.10
C PRO A 159 -0.07 8.58 6.09
N PRO A 160 -0.56 9.37 5.12
CA PRO A 160 -0.47 10.83 5.19
C PRO A 160 -1.23 11.44 6.37
N ILE A 161 -2.36 10.83 6.80
CA ILE A 161 -3.08 11.24 8.02
C ILE A 161 -2.21 10.99 9.26
N ILE A 162 -1.56 9.81 9.33
CA ILE A 162 -0.63 9.51 10.44
C ILE A 162 0.51 10.55 10.46
N GLY A 163 1.10 10.85 9.30
CA GLY A 163 2.19 11.83 9.18
C GLY A 163 1.77 13.23 9.67
N TRP A 164 0.62 13.70 9.27
CA TRP A 164 0.05 14.95 9.72
C TRP A 164 -0.19 14.95 11.24
N ALA A 165 -0.84 13.89 11.74
CA ALA A 165 -1.13 13.75 13.17
C ALA A 165 0.12 13.69 14.04
N ILE A 166 1.27 13.18 13.55
CA ILE A 166 2.55 13.24 14.26
C ILE A 166 2.91 14.67 14.62
N ALA A 167 2.66 15.63 13.72
CA ALA A 167 3.00 17.03 13.93
C ALA A 167 1.93 17.80 14.73
N THR A 168 0.66 17.55 14.45
CA THR A 168 -0.45 18.42 14.88
C THR A 168 -1.28 17.87 16.04
N ASN A 169 -1.18 16.57 16.32
CA ASN A 169 -2.06 15.84 17.24
C ASN A 169 -3.55 15.90 16.88
N GLU A 170 -3.87 16.13 15.60
CA GLU A 170 -5.24 16.22 15.09
C GLU A 170 -5.36 15.68 13.67
N ILE A 171 -6.60 15.52 13.18
CA ILE A 171 -6.91 15.16 11.81
C ILE A 171 -7.71 16.31 11.20
N SER A 172 -7.11 17.04 10.25
CA SER A 172 -7.74 18.14 9.51
C SER A 172 -8.14 17.72 8.11
N LEU A 173 -8.67 18.65 7.32
CA LEU A 173 -9.15 18.37 5.96
C LEU A 173 -8.01 18.08 4.98
N GLU A 174 -6.85 18.71 5.12
CA GLU A 174 -5.69 18.53 4.23
C GLU A 174 -5.24 17.07 4.13
N PRO A 175 -4.90 16.39 5.24
CA PRO A 175 -4.48 14.99 5.15
C PRO A 175 -5.62 14.06 4.73
N ILE A 176 -6.90 14.41 4.95
CA ILE A 176 -8.04 13.65 4.42
C ILE A 176 -8.07 13.73 2.89
N ILE A 177 -7.73 14.86 2.29
CA ILE A 177 -7.63 14.96 0.82
C ILE A 177 -6.51 14.08 0.29
N LEU A 178 -5.35 14.06 0.95
CA LEU A 178 -4.26 13.15 0.57
C LEU A 178 -4.65 11.68 0.71
N PHE A 179 -5.37 11.35 1.77
CA PHE A 179 -5.99 10.03 1.93
C PHE A 179 -6.93 9.71 0.76
N LEU A 180 -7.82 10.63 0.36
CA LEU A 180 -8.75 10.42 -0.75
C LEU A 180 -8.03 10.20 -2.09
N ILE A 181 -6.94 10.90 -2.37
CA ILE A 181 -6.13 10.67 -3.56
C ILE A 181 -5.64 9.22 -3.61
N ILE A 182 -5.05 8.70 -2.52
CA ILE A 182 -4.56 7.32 -2.45
C ILE A 182 -5.72 6.33 -2.49
N PHE A 183 -6.80 6.61 -1.78
CA PHE A 183 -7.96 5.73 -1.67
C PHE A 183 -8.64 5.51 -3.02
N ILE A 184 -8.85 6.58 -3.79
CA ILE A 184 -9.47 6.51 -5.13
C ILE A 184 -8.49 5.98 -6.19
N TRP A 185 -7.18 6.22 -6.02
CA TRP A 185 -6.14 5.64 -6.86
C TRP A 185 -6.05 4.11 -6.72
N THR A 186 -6.24 3.58 -5.52
CA THR A 186 -6.00 2.17 -5.17
C THR A 186 -6.77 1.17 -6.05
N PRO A 187 -8.09 1.32 -6.32
CA PRO A 187 -8.82 0.36 -7.13
C PRO A 187 -8.29 0.26 -8.56
N SER A 188 -8.09 1.37 -9.24
CA SER A 188 -7.59 1.37 -10.63
C SER A 188 -6.20 0.77 -10.74
N HIS A 189 -5.31 1.05 -9.77
CA HIS A 189 -3.97 0.45 -9.65
C HIS A 189 -4.03 -1.09 -9.53
N PHE A 190 -4.77 -1.60 -8.56
CA PHE A 190 -4.85 -3.04 -8.31
C PHE A 190 -5.65 -3.81 -9.37
N TRP A 191 -6.67 -3.21 -9.95
CA TRP A 191 -7.39 -3.85 -11.05
C TRP A 191 -6.54 -3.91 -12.33
N ALA A 192 -5.71 -2.91 -12.61
CA ALA A 192 -4.72 -3.01 -13.67
C ALA A 192 -3.77 -4.20 -13.45
N LEU A 193 -3.25 -4.37 -12.21
CA LEU A 193 -2.46 -5.56 -11.84
C LEU A 193 -3.24 -6.85 -12.05
N SER A 194 -4.51 -6.91 -11.62
CA SER A 194 -5.31 -8.12 -11.69
C SER A 194 -5.68 -8.52 -13.11
N LEU A 195 -5.74 -7.59 -14.07
CA LEU A 195 -5.96 -7.89 -15.49
C LEU A 195 -4.81 -8.71 -16.08
N TYR A 196 -3.55 -8.32 -15.87
CA TYR A 196 -2.44 -9.06 -16.47
C TYR A 196 -1.94 -10.22 -15.60
N LYS A 197 -2.35 -10.31 -14.34
CA LYS A 197 -2.06 -11.41 -13.39
C LYS A 197 -3.29 -12.25 -13.06
N SER A 198 -4.32 -12.23 -13.89
CA SER A 198 -5.61 -12.89 -13.63
C SER A 198 -5.48 -14.39 -13.35
N GLU A 199 -4.55 -15.09 -14.01
CA GLU A 199 -4.33 -16.52 -13.81
C GLU A 199 -3.83 -16.85 -12.39
N ASP A 200 -2.93 -16.03 -11.81
CA ASP A 200 -2.45 -16.23 -10.44
C ASP A 200 -3.60 -16.12 -9.44
N TYR A 201 -4.47 -15.11 -9.61
CA TYR A 201 -5.63 -14.93 -8.75
C TYR A 201 -6.68 -16.03 -8.93
N ARG A 202 -6.88 -16.51 -10.16
CA ARG A 202 -7.78 -17.65 -10.44
C ARG A 202 -7.32 -18.92 -9.75
N LYS A 203 -6.02 -19.27 -9.86
CA LYS A 203 -5.42 -20.42 -9.19
C LYS A 203 -5.59 -20.36 -7.67
N ALA A 204 -5.41 -19.17 -7.09
CA ALA A 204 -5.57 -18.92 -5.66
C ALA A 204 -7.04 -18.77 -5.21
N LYS A 205 -8.02 -18.87 -6.12
CA LYS A 205 -9.46 -18.69 -5.85
C LYS A 205 -9.80 -17.35 -5.17
N ILE A 206 -9.02 -16.30 -5.46
CA ILE A 206 -9.28 -14.95 -4.91
C ILE A 206 -10.27 -14.25 -5.83
N PRO A 207 -11.41 -13.73 -5.33
CA PRO A 207 -12.47 -13.12 -6.13
C PRO A 207 -12.10 -11.71 -6.60
N MET A 208 -11.11 -11.60 -7.49
CA MET A 208 -10.76 -10.31 -8.10
C MET A 208 -11.77 -9.94 -9.20
N LEU A 209 -11.99 -8.64 -9.39
CA LEU A 209 -13.00 -8.13 -10.32
C LEU A 209 -12.94 -8.71 -11.74
N PRO A 210 -11.75 -8.93 -12.39
CA PRO A 210 -11.71 -9.57 -13.70
C PRO A 210 -12.22 -11.03 -13.72
N ILE A 211 -12.17 -11.71 -12.57
CA ILE A 211 -12.59 -13.12 -12.44
C ILE A 211 -14.08 -13.20 -12.17
N THR A 212 -14.61 -12.31 -11.32
CA THR A 212 -16.02 -12.34 -10.89
C THR A 212 -16.95 -11.64 -11.85
N SER A 213 -16.54 -10.49 -12.42
CA SER A 213 -17.38 -9.61 -13.24
C SER A 213 -16.86 -9.42 -14.66
N GLY A 214 -15.74 -10.09 -14.99
CA GLY A 214 -15.16 -10.06 -16.33
C GLY A 214 -14.27 -8.85 -16.64
N VAL A 215 -13.52 -8.98 -17.71
CA VAL A 215 -12.50 -8.01 -18.16
C VAL A 215 -13.13 -6.67 -18.56
N LYS A 216 -14.26 -6.68 -19.29
CA LYS A 216 -14.95 -5.46 -19.76
C LYS A 216 -15.39 -4.58 -18.59
N THR A 217 -16.04 -5.17 -17.59
CA THR A 217 -16.46 -4.48 -16.35
C THR A 217 -15.28 -3.93 -15.58
N THR A 218 -14.19 -4.68 -15.48
CA THR A 218 -12.97 -4.24 -14.81
C THR A 218 -12.35 -3.02 -15.49
N LYS A 219 -12.25 -3.02 -16.82
CA LYS A 219 -11.73 -1.87 -17.60
C LYS A 219 -12.62 -0.64 -17.45
N LEU A 220 -13.94 -0.82 -17.42
CA LEU A 220 -14.87 0.28 -17.17
C LEU A 220 -14.67 0.88 -15.77
N ASN A 221 -14.55 0.05 -14.74
CA ASN A 221 -14.32 0.52 -13.39
C ASN A 221 -12.95 1.23 -13.25
N ILE A 222 -11.89 0.71 -13.90
CA ILE A 222 -10.59 1.40 -13.96
C ILE A 222 -10.76 2.82 -14.54
N LEU A 223 -11.52 2.97 -15.63
CA LEU A 223 -11.76 4.27 -16.25
C LEU A 223 -12.57 5.20 -15.35
N ILE A 224 -13.64 4.69 -14.71
CA ILE A 224 -14.47 5.47 -13.77
C ILE A 224 -13.61 5.99 -12.61
N TYR A 225 -12.80 5.14 -11.97
CA TYR A 225 -11.94 5.56 -10.87
C TYR A 225 -10.83 6.53 -11.32
N ALA A 226 -10.30 6.37 -12.54
CA ALA A 226 -9.37 7.33 -13.11
C ALA A 226 -10.03 8.69 -13.37
N PHE A 227 -11.30 8.70 -13.81
CA PHE A 227 -12.07 9.91 -14.01
C PHE A 227 -12.39 10.63 -12.67
N ILE A 228 -12.75 9.88 -11.63
CA ILE A 228 -13.00 10.43 -10.28
C ILE A 228 -11.69 10.92 -9.65
N LEU A 229 -10.57 10.21 -9.89
CA LEU A 229 -9.25 10.59 -9.38
C LEU A 229 -8.80 11.97 -9.89
N PHE A 230 -9.16 12.32 -11.13
CA PHE A 230 -8.72 13.58 -11.75
C PHE A 230 -9.14 14.81 -10.94
N PRO A 231 -10.41 15.09 -10.66
CA PRO A 231 -10.82 16.24 -9.85
C PRO A 231 -10.35 16.16 -8.39
N ILE A 232 -10.26 14.95 -7.81
CA ILE A 232 -9.75 14.78 -6.45
C ILE A 232 -8.25 15.13 -6.38
N ALA A 233 -7.46 14.79 -7.40
CA ALA A 233 -6.06 15.19 -7.46
C ALA A 233 -5.88 16.71 -7.65
N LEU A 234 -6.86 17.44 -8.17
CA LEU A 234 -6.82 18.90 -8.28
C LEU A 234 -7.31 19.62 -7.01
N SER A 235 -8.01 18.90 -6.11
CA SER A 235 -8.62 19.50 -4.93
C SER A 235 -7.64 20.19 -3.96
N PRO A 236 -6.36 19.77 -3.80
CA PRO A 236 -5.40 20.53 -2.99
C PRO A 236 -5.22 21.97 -3.47
N PHE A 237 -5.20 22.22 -4.78
CA PHE A 237 -5.16 23.57 -5.34
C PHE A 237 -6.49 24.31 -5.14
N ILE A 238 -7.62 23.67 -5.44
CA ILE A 238 -8.97 24.27 -5.33
C ILE A 238 -9.24 24.75 -3.89
N LEU A 239 -8.72 24.03 -2.92
CA LEU A 239 -8.89 24.31 -1.50
C LEU A 239 -7.76 25.18 -0.90
N ASN A 240 -6.89 25.75 -1.74
CA ASN A 240 -5.77 26.59 -1.37
C ASN A 240 -4.72 25.93 -0.45
N TYR A 241 -4.57 24.58 -0.55
CA TYR A 241 -3.52 23.84 0.17
C TYR A 241 -2.23 23.69 -0.66
N SER A 242 -2.29 23.98 -1.96
CA SER A 242 -1.16 23.92 -2.88
C SER A 242 -1.29 25.02 -3.93
N GLY A 243 -0.17 25.43 -4.55
CA GLY A 243 -0.10 26.48 -5.57
C GLY A 243 -0.12 25.97 -7.00
N PHE A 244 0.28 26.83 -7.94
CA PHE A 244 0.23 26.59 -9.39
C PHE A 244 1.20 25.52 -9.87
N VAL A 245 2.33 25.31 -9.20
CA VAL A 245 3.29 24.25 -9.54
C VAL A 245 2.64 22.90 -9.37
N TYR A 246 1.99 22.68 -8.22
CA TYR A 246 1.21 21.47 -7.99
C TYR A 246 0.09 21.31 -9.03
N LEU A 247 -0.73 22.34 -9.26
CA LEU A 247 -1.84 22.30 -10.21
C LEU A 247 -1.38 21.81 -11.59
N THR A 248 -0.31 22.41 -12.10
CA THR A 248 0.23 22.07 -13.41
C THR A 248 0.66 20.59 -13.48
N LEU A 249 1.46 20.14 -12.52
CA LEU A 249 1.94 18.76 -12.47
C LEU A 249 0.78 17.77 -12.27
N ALA A 250 -0.15 18.05 -11.35
CA ALA A 250 -1.30 17.21 -11.08
C ALA A 250 -2.21 17.07 -12.30
N THR A 251 -2.42 18.16 -13.06
CA THR A 251 -3.21 18.15 -14.31
C THR A 251 -2.59 17.24 -15.35
N PHE A 252 -1.29 17.40 -15.64
CA PHE A 252 -0.60 16.56 -16.63
C PHE A 252 -0.53 15.09 -16.22
N LEU A 253 -0.19 14.82 -14.95
CA LEU A 253 -0.08 13.46 -14.45
C LEU A 253 -1.44 12.74 -14.47
N SER A 254 -2.50 13.40 -13.99
CA SER A 254 -3.85 12.81 -13.94
C SER A 254 -4.47 12.71 -15.33
N GLY A 255 -4.22 13.69 -16.22
CA GLY A 255 -4.63 13.64 -17.62
C GLY A 255 -4.03 12.46 -18.37
N TYR A 256 -2.74 12.19 -18.17
CA TYR A 256 -2.08 11.04 -18.78
C TYR A 256 -2.54 9.70 -18.18
N TYR A 257 -2.83 9.66 -16.86
CA TYR A 257 -3.43 8.51 -16.19
C TYR A 257 -4.79 8.16 -16.82
N LEU A 258 -5.64 9.17 -16.99
CA LEU A 258 -6.95 9.04 -17.63
C LEU A 258 -6.84 8.58 -19.08
N LEU A 259 -5.88 9.14 -19.83
CA LEU A 259 -5.62 8.76 -21.23
C LEU A 259 -5.24 7.27 -21.37
N ILE A 260 -4.34 6.76 -20.51
CA ILE A 260 -3.97 5.35 -20.54
C ILE A 260 -5.17 4.48 -20.16
N SER A 261 -5.94 4.88 -19.15
CA SER A 261 -7.15 4.17 -18.70
C SER A 261 -8.21 4.11 -19.81
N TYR A 262 -8.40 5.19 -20.55
CA TYR A 262 -9.29 5.24 -21.72
C TYR A 262 -8.81 4.34 -22.86
N LYS A 263 -7.49 4.36 -23.19
CA LYS A 263 -6.90 3.45 -24.19
C LYS A 263 -7.10 1.98 -23.79
N LEU A 264 -6.90 1.66 -22.50
CA LEU A 264 -7.14 0.32 -21.98
C LEU A 264 -8.62 -0.09 -22.12
N PHE A 265 -9.54 0.82 -21.81
CA PHE A 265 -10.98 0.56 -21.95
C PHE A 265 -11.39 0.23 -23.39
N LYS A 266 -10.87 0.96 -24.38
CA LYS A 266 -11.16 0.77 -25.81
C LYS A 266 -10.49 -0.45 -26.43
N GLU A 267 -9.39 -0.94 -25.86
CA GLU A 267 -8.60 -2.04 -26.45
C GLU A 267 -9.41 -3.37 -26.41
N LYS A 268 -9.43 -4.07 -27.54
CA LYS A 268 -10.12 -5.35 -27.70
C LYS A 268 -9.15 -6.53 -27.88
N ASN A 269 -7.91 -6.25 -28.32
CA ASN A 269 -6.89 -7.27 -28.50
C ASN A 269 -6.28 -7.66 -27.15
N SER A 270 -6.35 -8.92 -26.78
CA SER A 270 -5.92 -9.43 -25.46
C SER A 270 -4.43 -9.21 -25.19
N VAL A 271 -3.56 -9.26 -26.18
CA VAL A 271 -2.11 -9.04 -26.03
C VAL A 271 -1.82 -7.56 -25.75
N LYS A 272 -2.44 -6.66 -26.54
CA LYS A 272 -2.33 -5.21 -26.34
C LYS A 272 -2.96 -4.77 -25.03
N GLU A 273 -4.07 -5.37 -24.63
CA GLU A 273 -4.75 -5.14 -23.35
C GLU A 273 -3.82 -5.42 -22.17
N LYS A 274 -3.17 -6.60 -22.13
CA LYS A 274 -2.19 -6.95 -21.09
C LYS A 274 -1.03 -5.95 -21.06
N LYS A 275 -0.55 -5.51 -22.21
CA LYS A 275 0.52 -4.51 -22.33
C LYS A 275 0.11 -3.15 -21.75
N LEU A 276 -1.10 -2.69 -22.06
CA LEU A 276 -1.67 -1.45 -21.54
C LEU A 276 -1.94 -1.55 -20.03
N ALA A 277 -2.47 -2.68 -19.54
CA ALA A 277 -2.68 -2.90 -18.12
C ALA A 277 -1.36 -2.89 -17.34
N THR A 278 -0.30 -3.51 -17.86
CA THR A 278 1.05 -3.46 -17.27
C THR A 278 1.60 -2.03 -17.28
N LYS A 279 1.40 -1.28 -18.39
CA LYS A 279 1.82 0.12 -18.49
C LYS A 279 1.08 0.99 -17.48
N LEU A 280 -0.24 0.84 -17.36
CA LEU A 280 -1.05 1.57 -16.39
C LEU A 280 -0.61 1.27 -14.96
N PHE A 281 -0.39 -0.01 -14.63
CA PHE A 281 0.11 -0.41 -13.32
C PHE A 281 1.46 0.24 -12.98
N GLY A 282 2.43 0.20 -13.89
CA GLY A 282 3.73 0.84 -13.68
C GLY A 282 3.61 2.35 -13.55
N TYR A 283 2.83 2.98 -14.44
CA TYR A 283 2.59 4.42 -14.40
C TYR A 283 1.88 4.85 -13.11
N SER A 284 0.94 4.06 -12.61
CA SER A 284 0.20 4.38 -11.38
C SER A 284 1.10 4.52 -10.15
N ILE A 285 2.20 3.76 -10.08
CA ILE A 285 3.19 3.89 -8.99
C ILE A 285 3.96 5.21 -9.15
N LEU A 286 4.43 5.51 -10.36
CA LEU A 286 5.09 6.78 -10.66
C LEU A 286 4.16 7.97 -10.40
N TYR A 287 2.91 7.87 -10.82
CA TYR A 287 1.87 8.88 -10.61
C TYR A 287 1.74 9.26 -9.13
N LEU A 288 1.55 8.26 -8.25
CA LEU A 288 1.37 8.53 -6.84
C LEU A 288 2.62 9.16 -6.22
N PHE A 289 3.80 8.67 -6.58
CA PHE A 289 5.07 9.24 -6.14
C PHE A 289 5.20 10.71 -6.57
N MET A 290 4.93 11.00 -7.84
CA MET A 290 5.06 12.35 -8.40
C MET A 290 4.01 13.33 -7.85
N ILE A 291 2.76 12.91 -7.63
CA ILE A 291 1.71 13.74 -6.99
C ILE A 291 2.15 14.17 -5.59
N PHE A 292 2.64 13.24 -4.77
CA PHE A 292 3.09 13.56 -3.42
C PHE A 292 4.38 14.39 -3.41
N THR A 293 5.29 14.13 -4.35
CA THR A 293 6.49 14.96 -4.54
C THR A 293 6.14 16.38 -4.96
N SER A 294 5.15 16.55 -5.85
CA SER A 294 4.74 17.90 -6.31
C SER A 294 4.15 18.75 -5.21
N ILE A 295 3.44 18.14 -4.25
CA ILE A 295 2.96 18.86 -3.05
C ILE A 295 4.14 19.36 -2.20
N LEU A 296 5.18 18.53 -2.01
CA LEU A 296 6.38 18.95 -1.27
C LEU A 296 7.12 20.09 -1.98
N ILE A 297 7.31 19.99 -3.29
CA ILE A 297 7.99 21.04 -4.08
C ILE A 297 7.22 22.35 -3.95
N ASP A 298 5.91 22.30 -4.11
CA ASP A 298 5.06 23.49 -4.07
C ASP A 298 5.03 24.17 -2.68
N LYS A 299 5.27 23.41 -1.59
CA LYS A 299 5.40 23.95 -0.23
C LYS A 299 6.77 24.54 0.09
N LEU A 300 7.79 24.23 -0.72
CA LEU A 300 9.17 24.73 -0.55
C LEU A 300 9.45 26.02 -1.33
N ILE A 301 8.60 26.33 -2.34
CA ILE A 301 8.65 27.54 -3.16
C ILE A 301 7.70 28.59 -2.60
#